data_8fcbddbbbfadf6faf59a2c269208c4d7
#
_entry.id   8fcbddbbbfadf6faf59a2c269208c4d7
#
_cell.length_a   1.000
_cell.length_b   1.000
_cell.length_c   1.000
_cell.angle_alpha   90.00
_cell.angle_beta   90.00
_cell.angle_gamma   90.00
#
_symmetry.space_group_name_H-M   'P 1'
#
loop_
_entity.id
_entity.type
_entity.pdbx_description
1 polymer ?
#
loop_
_entity_poly.entity_id
_entity_poly.type
_entity_poly.pdbx_seq_one_letter_code
_entity_poly.pdbx_strand_id
1 'polypeptide(L)'
;RGLGDVYKRQMLYKEFEKNREDILENEFCMQSNASTLPITDCPSYTPICTIGICIQGNAKIRMDSQEYTIHPHDVFVFMPGLLVSVIETSPHFTTNYFTLSNTFFYDVIKTIRSFSPQFFSYMKSRFLYPLPEQEMQYFMNYYTLLKSRIKLPKSFSREAIIALLRIIFLDLYNDFENYINHRNNTSTTRKEDLTHRFYTLMMDNYREHKEVIFYADKLHVSSKYLSEVVKETSGKSPKDWII
;
A
#
# COMPACT_ATOMS: atom_id res chain seq x y z
N ARG A 1 13.55 -8.29 -18.95
CA ARG A 1 13.79 -7.08 -18.09
C ARG A 1 13.27 -5.91 -18.91
N GLY A 2 11.99 -5.56 -18.64
CA GLY A 2 11.18 -4.96 -19.66
C GLY A 2 10.89 -3.48 -19.43
N LEU A 3 10.26 -2.89 -20.42
CA LEU A 3 9.66 -1.56 -20.46
C LEU A 3 8.91 -1.17 -19.16
N GLY A 4 8.33 -2.12 -18.42
CA GLY A 4 7.67 -1.90 -17.15
C GLY A 4 8.58 -1.38 -16.03
N ASP A 5 9.85 -1.82 -15.97
CA ASP A 5 10.80 -1.35 -14.94
C ASP A 5 11.34 0.06 -15.24
N VAL A 6 11.44 0.41 -16.52
CA VAL A 6 11.83 1.77 -16.96
C VAL A 6 10.69 2.75 -16.68
N TYR A 7 9.44 2.34 -16.94
CA TYR A 7 8.25 3.16 -16.67
C TYR A 7 8.04 3.37 -15.15
N LYS A 8 8.24 2.31 -14.35
CA LYS A 8 8.20 2.39 -12.87
C LYS A 8 9.25 3.35 -12.31
N ARG A 9 10.48 3.31 -12.84
CA ARG A 9 11.53 4.26 -12.45
C ARG A 9 11.24 5.68 -12.91
N GLN A 10 10.69 5.89 -14.11
CA GLN A 10 10.38 7.21 -14.62
C GLN A 10 9.22 7.89 -13.88
N MET A 11 8.20 7.15 -13.45
CA MET A 11 7.10 7.71 -12.67
C MET A 11 7.58 8.13 -11.26
N LEU A 12 8.31 7.26 -10.57
CA LEU A 12 8.99 7.59 -9.31
C LEU A 12 9.88 8.83 -9.48
N TYR A 13 10.69 8.89 -10.54
CA TYR A 13 11.59 10.01 -10.80
C TYR A 13 10.85 11.32 -11.03
N LYS A 14 9.78 11.33 -11.81
CA LYS A 14 8.99 12.55 -12.09
C LYS A 14 8.29 13.11 -10.86
N GLU A 15 7.82 12.27 -9.95
CA GLU A 15 7.22 12.70 -8.70
C GLU A 15 8.27 13.18 -7.69
N PHE A 16 9.39 12.47 -7.60
CA PHE A 16 10.53 12.87 -6.77
C PHE A 16 11.21 14.17 -7.25
N GLU A 17 11.16 14.50 -8.54
CA GLU A 17 11.72 15.75 -9.06
C GLU A 17 10.86 16.99 -8.78
N LYS A 18 9.55 16.83 -8.60
CA LYS A 18 8.62 17.97 -8.50
C LYS A 18 8.70 18.76 -7.20
N ASN A 19 9.14 18.15 -6.09
CA ASN A 19 9.26 18.79 -4.77
C ASN A 19 10.44 18.22 -3.97
N ARG A 20 11.65 18.69 -4.27
CA ARG A 20 12.89 18.26 -3.60
C ARG A 20 12.94 18.50 -2.08
N GLU A 21 12.06 19.34 -1.55
CA GLU A 21 12.05 19.68 -0.12
C GLU A 21 11.34 18.63 0.75
N ASP A 22 10.48 17.80 0.15
CA ASP A 22 9.64 16.82 0.87
C ASP A 22 9.99 15.37 0.47
N ILE A 23 11.29 15.08 0.24
CA ILE A 23 11.79 13.76 -0.18
C ILE A 23 12.82 13.24 0.84
N LEU A 24 12.66 11.99 1.26
CA LEU A 24 13.63 11.25 2.04
C LEU A 24 14.28 10.15 1.18
N GLU A 25 15.57 10.30 0.83
CA GLU A 25 16.43 9.28 0.20
C GLU A 25 15.82 8.56 -1.03
N ASN A 26 14.95 9.21 -1.80
CA ASN A 26 14.18 8.61 -2.89
C ASN A 26 13.28 7.41 -2.46
N GLU A 27 13.05 7.22 -1.18
CA GLU A 27 12.22 6.14 -0.64
C GLU A 27 10.85 6.59 -0.18
N PHE A 28 10.73 7.84 0.24
CA PHE A 28 9.51 8.44 0.77
C PHE A 28 9.35 9.87 0.25
N CYS A 29 8.20 10.19 -0.29
CA CYS A 29 7.88 11.51 -0.83
C CYS A 29 6.51 11.98 -0.33
N MET A 30 6.39 13.27 -0.02
CA MET A 30 5.13 13.90 0.35
C MET A 30 4.74 15.00 -0.63
N GLN A 31 3.46 15.10 -0.90
CA GLN A 31 2.87 16.12 -1.76
C GLN A 31 1.68 16.77 -1.06
N SER A 32 1.73 18.10 -0.90
CA SER A 32 0.65 18.88 -0.31
C SER A 32 -0.08 19.71 -1.35
N ASN A 33 -1.40 19.81 -1.21
CA ASN A 33 -2.27 20.59 -2.09
C ASN A 33 -2.07 20.26 -3.58
N ALA A 34 -1.86 18.99 -3.88
CA ALA A 34 -1.74 18.53 -5.26
C ALA A 34 -3.10 18.62 -5.97
N SER A 35 -3.10 19.15 -7.18
CA SER A 35 -4.28 19.21 -8.05
C SER A 35 -4.52 17.92 -8.85
N THR A 36 -3.66 16.92 -8.67
CA THR A 36 -3.72 15.64 -9.38
C THR A 36 -3.40 14.48 -8.41
N LEU A 37 -3.94 13.30 -8.71
CA LEU A 37 -3.54 12.06 -8.06
C LEU A 37 -2.21 11.54 -8.64
N PRO A 38 -1.42 10.75 -7.89
CA PRO A 38 -0.18 10.13 -8.37
C PRO A 38 -0.45 8.89 -9.23
N ILE A 39 -1.42 8.97 -10.10
CA ILE A 39 -1.83 7.93 -11.07
C ILE A 39 -2.12 8.60 -12.42
N THR A 40 -1.99 7.86 -13.51
CA THR A 40 -2.16 8.38 -14.86
C THR A 40 -3.61 8.32 -15.34
N ASP A 41 -3.93 9.05 -16.38
CA ASP A 41 -5.19 8.96 -17.13
C ASP A 41 -5.32 7.66 -17.93
N CYS A 42 -4.19 7.02 -18.26
CA CYS A 42 -4.17 5.70 -18.90
C CYS A 42 -4.15 4.59 -17.86
N PRO A 43 -4.91 3.48 -18.05
CA PRO A 43 -4.85 2.33 -17.15
C PRO A 43 -3.42 1.82 -16.98
N SER A 44 -2.92 1.87 -15.76
CA SER A 44 -1.56 1.44 -15.42
C SER A 44 -1.51 0.79 -14.04
N TYR A 45 -0.57 -0.12 -13.85
CA TYR A 45 -0.35 -0.71 -12.53
C TYR A 45 0.38 0.28 -11.61
N THR A 46 -0.17 0.48 -10.41
CA THR A 46 0.50 1.28 -9.37
C THR A 46 1.86 0.67 -9.03
N PRO A 47 2.96 1.44 -9.16
CA PRO A 47 4.31 0.88 -8.91
C PRO A 47 4.68 0.86 -7.43
N ILE A 48 4.07 1.71 -6.62
CA ILE A 48 4.43 2.01 -5.23
C ILE A 48 3.17 2.14 -4.36
N CYS A 49 3.35 2.05 -3.06
CA CYS A 49 2.29 2.37 -2.11
C CYS A 49 2.08 3.88 -2.04
N THR A 50 0.83 4.31 -2.19
CA THR A 50 0.43 5.71 -2.01
C THR A 50 -0.70 5.79 -1.01
N ILE A 51 -0.58 6.69 -0.03
CA ILE A 51 -1.64 7.00 0.93
C ILE A 51 -1.90 8.49 0.88
N GLY A 52 -3.16 8.87 0.75
CA GLY A 52 -3.53 10.28 0.68
C GLY A 52 -4.96 10.53 1.13
N ILE A 53 -5.28 11.81 1.25
CA ILE A 53 -6.61 12.29 1.61
C ILE A 53 -7.06 13.36 0.62
N CYS A 54 -8.31 13.27 0.17
CA CYS A 54 -8.93 14.33 -0.60
C CYS A 54 -9.31 15.49 0.33
N ILE A 55 -8.80 16.69 0.03
CA ILE A 55 -9.07 17.90 0.81
C ILE A 55 -10.29 18.63 0.26
N GLN A 56 -10.35 18.75 -1.06
CA GLN A 56 -11.42 19.52 -1.75
C GLN A 56 -11.68 18.94 -3.14
N GLY A 57 -12.92 19.13 -3.60
CA GLY A 57 -13.33 18.63 -4.92
C GLY A 57 -13.49 17.12 -4.95
N ASN A 58 -13.58 16.57 -6.14
CA ASN A 58 -13.76 15.14 -6.37
C ASN A 58 -12.82 14.64 -7.45
N ALA A 59 -12.41 13.38 -7.35
CA ALA A 59 -11.71 12.68 -8.41
C ALA A 59 -12.43 11.39 -8.76
N LYS A 60 -12.73 11.19 -10.04
CA LYS A 60 -13.30 9.95 -10.57
C LYS A 60 -12.16 9.08 -11.10
N ILE A 61 -12.08 7.88 -10.60
CA ILE A 61 -11.03 6.92 -10.98
C ILE A 61 -11.65 5.61 -11.46
N ARG A 62 -10.91 4.88 -12.28
CA ARG A 62 -11.27 3.51 -12.64
C ARG A 62 -10.24 2.57 -12.02
N MET A 63 -10.71 1.58 -11.26
CA MET A 63 -9.90 0.50 -10.72
C MET A 63 -10.42 -0.81 -11.28
N ASP A 64 -9.53 -1.54 -11.95
CA ASP A 64 -9.90 -2.70 -12.76
C ASP A 64 -11.00 -2.33 -13.77
N SER A 65 -12.23 -2.81 -13.58
CA SER A 65 -13.39 -2.54 -14.46
C SER A 65 -14.46 -1.68 -13.81
N GLN A 66 -14.22 -1.18 -12.59
CA GLN A 66 -15.21 -0.41 -11.83
C GLN A 66 -14.78 1.04 -11.67
N GLU A 67 -15.76 1.93 -11.65
CA GLU A 67 -15.54 3.36 -11.43
C GLU A 67 -15.86 3.73 -9.99
N TYR A 68 -15.01 4.58 -9.42
CA TYR A 68 -15.14 5.07 -8.05
C TYR A 68 -14.96 6.57 -8.03
N THR A 69 -15.63 7.23 -7.10
CA THR A 69 -15.44 8.67 -6.86
C THR A 69 -14.81 8.87 -5.50
N ILE A 70 -13.70 9.60 -5.47
CA ILE A 70 -13.03 10.06 -4.26
C ILE A 70 -13.65 11.40 -3.90
N HIS A 71 -14.22 11.50 -2.71
CA HIS A 71 -14.86 12.72 -2.18
C HIS A 71 -13.97 13.42 -1.15
N PRO A 72 -14.27 14.67 -0.77
CA PRO A 72 -13.60 15.30 0.35
C PRO A 72 -13.69 14.45 1.62
N HIS A 73 -12.57 14.37 2.34
CA HIS A 73 -12.33 13.57 3.56
C HIS A 73 -12.16 12.05 3.30
N ASP A 74 -12.24 11.60 2.06
CA ASP A 74 -11.86 10.22 1.75
C ASP A 74 -10.33 10.06 1.84
N VAL A 75 -9.88 9.12 2.65
CA VAL A 75 -8.52 8.60 2.60
C VAL A 75 -8.47 7.50 1.54
N PHE A 76 -7.49 7.58 0.67
CA PHE A 76 -7.24 6.56 -0.34
C PHE A 76 -5.88 5.88 -0.12
N VAL A 77 -5.85 4.57 -0.35
CA VAL A 77 -4.64 3.74 -0.22
C VAL A 77 -4.46 2.94 -1.50
N PHE A 78 -3.54 3.36 -2.34
CA PHE A 78 -3.19 2.61 -3.55
C PHE A 78 -2.00 1.70 -3.26
N MET A 79 -2.28 0.41 -3.15
CA MET A 79 -1.26 -0.62 -2.97
C MET A 79 -0.53 -0.91 -4.29
N PRO A 80 0.74 -1.35 -4.26
CA PRO A 80 1.43 -1.77 -5.47
C PRO A 80 0.68 -2.86 -6.25
N GLY A 81 0.63 -2.71 -7.57
CA GLY A 81 0.01 -3.67 -8.47
C GLY A 81 -1.50 -3.57 -8.64
N LEU A 82 -2.13 -2.46 -8.23
CA LEU A 82 -3.51 -2.14 -8.60
C LEU A 82 -3.53 -1.56 -10.03
N LEU A 83 -4.45 -2.02 -10.87
CA LEU A 83 -4.69 -1.43 -12.19
C LEU A 83 -5.65 -0.26 -12.02
N VAL A 84 -5.15 0.96 -12.20
CA VAL A 84 -5.91 2.18 -11.92
C VAL A 84 -5.64 3.26 -12.96
N SER A 85 -6.63 4.10 -13.20
CA SER A 85 -6.49 5.33 -14.00
C SER A 85 -7.40 6.43 -13.46
N VAL A 86 -7.00 7.69 -13.65
CA VAL A 86 -7.88 8.84 -13.45
C VAL A 86 -8.81 8.96 -14.65
N ILE A 87 -10.09 9.16 -14.41
CA ILE A 87 -11.07 9.49 -15.46
C ILE A 87 -11.20 11.00 -15.56
N GLU A 88 -11.45 11.65 -14.43
CA GLU A 88 -11.60 13.11 -14.35
C GLU A 88 -11.38 13.61 -12.92
N THR A 89 -11.04 14.87 -12.79
CA THR A 89 -10.99 15.60 -11.52
C THR A 89 -11.80 16.88 -11.64
N SER A 90 -12.49 17.27 -10.56
CA SER A 90 -13.18 18.56 -10.52
C SER A 90 -12.17 19.73 -10.56
N PRO A 91 -12.59 20.94 -11.02
CA PRO A 91 -11.69 22.10 -11.16
C PRO A 91 -10.95 22.51 -9.87
N HIS A 92 -11.54 22.22 -8.72
CA HIS A 92 -10.98 22.56 -7.40
C HIS A 92 -10.48 21.34 -6.65
N PHE A 93 -10.17 20.24 -7.34
CA PHE A 93 -9.64 19.06 -6.71
C PHE A 93 -8.28 19.34 -6.08
N THR A 94 -8.18 19.07 -4.79
CA THR A 94 -6.90 19.10 -4.05
C THR A 94 -6.78 17.91 -3.13
N THR A 95 -5.57 17.37 -3.04
CA THR A 95 -5.24 16.22 -2.22
C THR A 95 -3.89 16.39 -1.56
N ASN A 96 -3.76 15.82 -0.36
CA ASN A 96 -2.49 15.61 0.31
C ASN A 96 -2.17 14.13 0.28
N TYR A 97 -0.99 13.74 -0.16
CA TYR A 97 -0.60 12.34 -0.19
C TYR A 97 0.89 12.15 0.08
N PHE A 98 1.26 10.93 0.38
CA PHE A 98 2.65 10.48 0.42
C PHE A 98 2.79 9.14 -0.29
N THR A 99 3.97 8.92 -0.82
CA THR A 99 4.33 7.71 -1.56
C THR A 99 5.51 7.02 -0.89
N LEU A 100 5.50 5.69 -0.91
CA LEU A 100 6.55 4.85 -0.34
C LEU A 100 7.11 3.94 -1.42
N SER A 101 8.43 3.89 -1.55
CA SER A 101 9.08 2.84 -2.34
C SER A 101 8.75 1.45 -1.76
N ASN A 102 8.86 0.42 -2.59
CA ASN A 102 8.58 -0.94 -2.12
C ASN A 102 9.53 -1.37 -0.98
N THR A 103 10.77 -0.93 -1.01
CA THR A 103 11.76 -1.19 0.05
C THR A 103 11.36 -0.49 1.34
N PHE A 104 10.98 0.78 1.25
CA PHE A 104 10.57 1.56 2.41
C PHE A 104 9.26 1.05 3.01
N PHE A 105 8.28 0.75 2.16
CA PHE A 105 7.03 0.11 2.57
C PHE A 105 7.28 -1.19 3.34
N TYR A 106 8.19 -2.05 2.82
CA TYR A 106 8.58 -3.26 3.51
C TYR A 106 9.20 -2.98 4.89
N ASP A 107 10.09 -1.99 5.01
CA ASP A 107 10.70 -1.61 6.29
C ASP A 107 9.68 -1.09 7.30
N VAL A 108 8.60 -0.46 6.83
CA VAL A 108 7.48 -0.05 7.69
C VAL A 108 6.74 -1.26 8.25
N ILE A 109 6.40 -2.23 7.39
CA ILE A 109 5.49 -3.34 7.76
C ILE A 109 6.19 -4.55 8.39
N LYS A 110 7.47 -4.78 8.12
CA LYS A 110 8.20 -6.02 8.52
C LYS A 110 8.20 -6.35 10.01
N THR A 111 7.99 -5.35 10.86
CA THR A 111 7.94 -5.53 12.33
C THR A 111 6.52 -5.66 12.87
N ILE A 112 5.53 -5.46 12.04
CA ILE A 112 4.13 -5.62 12.43
C ILE A 112 3.75 -7.09 12.21
N ARG A 113 3.83 -7.90 13.28
CA ARG A 113 3.65 -9.36 13.24
C ARG A 113 2.29 -9.84 12.72
N SER A 114 1.31 -8.96 12.66
CA SER A 114 -0.08 -9.30 12.34
C SER A 114 -0.48 -9.06 10.89
N PHE A 115 0.40 -8.57 10.02
CA PHE A 115 0.05 -8.36 8.61
C PHE A 115 -0.16 -9.69 7.91
N SER A 116 -1.44 -10.08 7.83
CA SER A 116 -1.88 -11.27 7.11
C SER A 116 -2.09 -10.96 5.62
N PRO A 117 -2.09 -11.96 4.75
CA PRO A 117 -2.49 -11.81 3.35
C PRO A 117 -3.92 -11.32 3.18
N GLN A 118 -4.79 -11.70 4.12
CA GLN A 118 -6.16 -11.20 4.14
C GLN A 118 -6.16 -9.68 4.33
N PHE A 119 -5.25 -9.13 5.15
CA PHE A 119 -5.08 -7.69 5.29
C PHE A 119 -4.65 -7.04 3.97
N PHE A 120 -3.68 -7.60 3.25
CA PHE A 120 -3.28 -7.06 1.93
C PHE A 120 -4.39 -7.18 0.88
N SER A 121 -5.14 -8.28 0.89
CA SER A 121 -6.29 -8.45 0.02
C SER A 121 -7.39 -7.44 0.36
N TYR A 122 -7.64 -7.24 1.65
CA TYR A 122 -8.57 -6.22 2.15
C TYR A 122 -8.16 -4.82 1.71
N MET A 123 -6.90 -4.42 1.91
CA MET A 123 -6.35 -3.13 1.49
C MET A 123 -6.44 -2.89 -0.02
N LYS A 124 -6.35 -3.97 -0.82
CA LYS A 124 -6.53 -3.88 -2.28
C LYS A 124 -7.99 -3.74 -2.69
N SER A 125 -8.89 -4.43 -2.01
CA SER A 125 -10.32 -4.38 -2.30
C SER A 125 -11.00 -3.14 -1.71
N ARG A 126 -10.50 -2.65 -0.58
CA ARG A 126 -11.02 -1.46 0.12
C ARG A 126 -9.93 -0.39 0.18
N PHE A 127 -9.80 0.32 -0.90
CA PHE A 127 -8.77 1.36 -1.06
C PHE A 127 -9.28 2.78 -0.73
N LEU A 128 -10.58 2.96 -0.48
CA LEU A 128 -11.20 4.20 -0.03
C LEU A 128 -11.77 4.04 1.38
N TYR A 129 -11.44 4.97 2.23
CA TYR A 129 -11.84 5.04 3.62
C TYR A 129 -12.47 6.43 3.88
N PRO A 130 -13.81 6.56 3.79
CA PRO A 130 -14.50 7.78 4.17
C PRO A 130 -14.30 8.02 5.67
N LEU A 131 -13.64 9.12 6.04
CA LEU A 131 -13.37 9.42 7.44
C LEU A 131 -14.40 10.42 7.99
N PRO A 132 -14.94 10.18 9.19
CA PRO A 132 -15.59 11.22 9.98
C PRO A 132 -14.65 12.41 10.21
N GLU A 133 -15.20 13.60 10.38
CA GLU A 133 -14.40 14.83 10.53
C GLU A 133 -13.33 14.76 11.64
N GLN A 134 -13.64 14.09 12.75
CA GLN A 134 -12.67 13.89 13.84
C GLN A 134 -11.49 13.00 13.43
N GLU A 135 -11.75 11.92 12.70
CA GLU A 135 -10.70 11.00 12.24
C GLU A 135 -9.88 11.63 11.11
N MET A 136 -10.50 12.45 10.25
CA MET A 136 -9.76 13.27 9.28
C MET A 136 -8.73 14.17 9.99
N GLN A 137 -9.08 14.77 11.12
CA GLN A 137 -8.14 15.59 11.88
C GLN A 137 -6.95 14.78 12.41
N TYR A 138 -7.16 13.52 12.84
CA TYR A 138 -6.07 12.64 13.24
C TYR A 138 -5.15 12.31 12.05
N PHE A 139 -5.71 11.98 10.89
CA PHE A 139 -4.92 11.75 9.69
C PHE A 139 -4.07 12.98 9.31
N MET A 140 -4.65 14.17 9.36
CA MET A 140 -3.93 15.42 9.07
C MET A 140 -2.83 15.72 10.09
N ASN A 141 -3.01 15.34 11.35
CA ASN A 141 -1.97 15.45 12.38
C ASN A 141 -0.78 14.52 12.04
N TYR A 142 -1.04 13.26 11.66
CA TYR A 142 0.02 12.35 11.18
C TYR A 142 0.74 12.91 9.96
N TYR A 143 -0.01 13.43 8.99
CA TYR A 143 0.55 14.04 7.78
C TYR A 143 1.48 15.22 8.13
N THR A 144 1.05 16.10 9.03
CA THR A 144 1.83 17.27 9.49
C THR A 144 3.10 16.84 10.22
N LEU A 145 3.02 15.81 11.08
CA LEU A 145 4.18 15.27 11.79
C LEU A 145 5.20 14.68 10.81
N LEU A 146 4.75 13.87 9.83
CA LEU A 146 5.60 13.31 8.78
C LEU A 146 6.30 14.43 8.01
N LYS A 147 5.56 15.46 7.59
CA LYS A 147 6.11 16.61 6.87
C LYS A 147 7.17 17.37 7.67
N SER A 148 6.93 17.56 8.98
CA SER A 148 7.90 18.19 9.87
C SER A 148 9.21 17.41 9.99
N ARG A 149 9.14 16.08 9.97
CA ARG A 149 10.32 15.20 10.06
C ARG A 149 11.17 15.21 8.80
N ILE A 150 10.57 15.29 7.63
CA ILE A 150 11.31 15.43 6.36
C ILE A 150 12.05 16.78 6.30
N LYS A 151 11.37 17.86 6.69
CA LYS A 151 11.93 19.24 6.61
C LYS A 151 13.05 19.51 7.61
N LEU A 152 13.12 18.75 8.69
CA LEU A 152 14.15 18.87 9.73
C LEU A 152 14.94 17.56 9.84
N PRO A 153 15.77 17.23 8.82
CA PRO A 153 16.51 15.99 8.82
C PRO A 153 17.47 15.91 10.01
N LYS A 154 17.40 14.81 10.73
CA LYS A 154 18.26 14.45 11.86
C LYS A 154 18.74 13.02 11.64
N SER A 155 19.76 12.60 12.40
CA SER A 155 20.39 11.29 12.26
C SER A 155 19.42 10.10 12.26
N PHE A 156 18.26 10.22 12.88
CA PHE A 156 17.22 9.16 12.98
C PHE A 156 15.89 9.55 12.31
N SER A 157 15.92 10.45 11.31
CA SER A 157 14.69 10.89 10.63
C SER A 157 13.99 9.75 9.91
N ARG A 158 14.74 8.85 9.29
CA ARG A 158 14.20 7.67 8.58
C ARG A 158 13.44 6.76 9.55
N GLU A 159 14.03 6.44 10.68
CA GLU A 159 13.42 5.59 11.72
C GLU A 159 12.18 6.25 12.34
N ALA A 160 12.23 7.56 12.55
CA ALA A 160 11.10 8.32 13.07
C ALA A 160 9.91 8.33 12.08
N ILE A 161 10.18 8.50 10.79
CA ILE A 161 9.16 8.42 9.74
C ILE A 161 8.58 7.00 9.66
N ILE A 162 9.42 5.97 9.70
CA ILE A 162 8.97 4.57 9.75
C ILE A 162 8.05 4.34 10.96
N ALA A 163 8.39 4.85 12.14
CA ALA A 163 7.57 4.71 13.34
C ALA A 163 6.20 5.39 13.18
N LEU A 164 6.14 6.60 12.62
CA LEU A 164 4.88 7.31 12.35
C LEU A 164 4.01 6.58 11.32
N LEU A 165 4.62 6.09 10.25
CA LEU A 165 3.90 5.30 9.23
C LEU A 165 3.35 4.00 9.81
N ARG A 166 4.07 3.37 10.74
CA ARG A 166 3.56 2.16 11.45
C ARG A 166 2.27 2.44 12.20
N ILE A 167 2.13 3.61 12.81
CA ILE A 167 0.88 3.97 13.50
C ILE A 167 -0.27 4.00 12.48
N ILE A 168 -0.08 4.65 11.34
CA ILE A 168 -1.11 4.72 10.28
C ILE A 168 -1.49 3.31 9.81
N PHE A 169 -0.52 2.41 9.59
CA PHE A 169 -0.82 1.04 9.17
C PHE A 169 -1.47 0.21 10.29
N LEU A 170 -1.18 0.47 11.54
CA LEU A 170 -1.85 -0.17 12.67
C LEU A 170 -3.32 0.28 12.77
N ASP A 171 -3.62 1.55 12.52
CA ASP A 171 -5.00 2.05 12.47
C ASP A 171 -5.78 1.37 11.33
N LEU A 172 -5.18 1.27 10.13
CA LEU A 172 -5.77 0.52 9.01
C LEU A 172 -5.94 -0.96 9.33
N TYR A 173 -5.05 -1.54 10.13
CA TYR A 173 -5.17 -2.92 10.59
C TYR A 173 -6.32 -3.10 11.60
N ASN A 174 -6.53 -2.16 12.50
CA ASN A 174 -7.67 -2.18 13.42
C ASN A 174 -9.00 -2.15 12.66
N ASP A 175 -9.11 -1.37 11.57
CA ASP A 175 -10.27 -1.38 10.69
C ASP A 175 -10.49 -2.75 10.03
N PHE A 176 -9.40 -3.39 9.62
CA PHE A 176 -9.45 -4.73 9.06
C PHE A 176 -9.91 -5.77 10.12
N GLU A 177 -9.40 -5.71 11.35
CA GLU A 177 -9.86 -6.59 12.43
C GLU A 177 -11.36 -6.42 12.71
N ASN A 178 -11.83 -5.19 12.77
CA ASN A 178 -13.25 -4.89 12.91
C ASN A 178 -14.05 -5.49 11.75
N TYR A 179 -13.59 -5.33 10.51
CA TYR A 179 -14.22 -5.93 9.33
C TYR A 179 -14.27 -7.45 9.40
N ILE A 180 -13.18 -8.11 9.81
CA ILE A 180 -13.12 -9.56 9.95
C ILE A 180 -14.02 -10.05 11.11
N ASN A 181 -14.00 -9.37 12.24
CA ASN A 181 -14.83 -9.74 13.39
C ASN A 181 -16.33 -9.63 13.07
N HIS A 182 -16.74 -8.63 12.30
CA HIS A 182 -18.11 -8.53 11.78
C HIS A 182 -18.46 -9.61 10.74
N ARG A 183 -17.46 -10.15 10.03
CA ARG A 183 -17.61 -11.22 9.04
C ARG A 183 -17.44 -12.62 9.63
N ASN A 184 -16.69 -12.78 10.72
CA ASN A 184 -16.25 -14.04 11.31
C ASN A 184 -17.33 -14.72 12.19
N ASN A 185 -18.52 -14.83 11.64
CA ASN A 185 -19.27 -16.06 11.87
C ASN A 185 -18.88 -17.19 10.88
N THR A 186 -17.83 -17.02 10.07
CA THR A 186 -17.32 -18.02 9.10
C THR A 186 -15.88 -18.37 9.42
N SER A 187 -15.62 -19.61 9.76
CA SER A 187 -14.30 -20.17 10.08
C SER A 187 -13.25 -19.89 8.98
N THR A 188 -12.06 -19.46 9.39
CA THR A 188 -10.88 -19.36 8.51
C THR A 188 -10.63 -20.71 7.84
N THR A 189 -10.56 -20.74 6.52
CA THR A 189 -10.33 -21.99 5.79
C THR A 189 -8.89 -22.46 5.96
N ARG A 190 -8.65 -23.77 5.86
CA ARG A 190 -7.30 -24.36 5.90
C ARG A 190 -6.36 -23.78 4.81
N LYS A 191 -6.94 -23.32 3.69
CA LYS A 191 -6.21 -22.68 2.60
C LYS A 191 -5.74 -21.26 2.98
N GLU A 192 -6.59 -20.51 3.66
CA GLU A 192 -6.25 -19.17 4.16
C GLU A 192 -5.15 -19.22 5.22
N ASP A 193 -5.21 -20.20 6.15
CA ASP A 193 -4.15 -20.41 7.14
C ASP A 193 -2.81 -20.75 6.47
N LEU A 194 -2.79 -21.66 5.51
CA LEU A 194 -1.57 -22.01 4.77
C LEU A 194 -1.00 -20.79 4.04
N THR A 195 -1.84 -20.00 3.41
CA THR A 195 -1.43 -18.78 2.73
C THR A 195 -0.85 -17.76 3.70
N HIS A 196 -1.46 -17.60 4.86
CA HIS A 196 -0.93 -16.73 5.92
C HIS A 196 0.46 -17.16 6.38
N ARG A 197 0.65 -18.43 6.67
CA ARG A 197 1.95 -18.98 7.08
C ARG A 197 3.02 -18.82 5.98
N PHE A 198 2.65 -19.00 4.70
CA PHE A 198 3.55 -18.73 3.58
C PHE A 198 4.04 -17.28 3.57
N TYR A 199 3.16 -16.31 3.76
CA TYR A 199 3.56 -14.90 3.73
C TYR A 199 4.43 -14.51 4.91
N THR A 200 4.12 -14.98 6.11
CA THR A 200 4.96 -14.75 7.29
C THR A 200 6.39 -15.26 7.03
N LEU A 201 6.49 -16.50 6.53
CA LEU A 201 7.77 -17.10 6.22
C LEU A 201 8.49 -16.36 5.07
N MET A 202 7.75 -15.91 4.04
CA MET A 202 8.29 -15.15 2.92
C MET A 202 8.84 -13.80 3.39
N MET A 203 8.14 -13.07 4.24
CA MET A 203 8.57 -11.78 4.76
C MET A 203 9.92 -11.85 5.48
N ASP A 204 10.18 -12.97 6.18
CA ASP A 204 11.43 -13.17 6.91
C ASP A 204 12.58 -13.62 6.01
N ASN A 205 12.29 -14.25 4.87
CA ASN A 205 13.31 -15.00 4.10
C ASN A 205 13.45 -14.57 2.63
N TYR A 206 12.60 -13.68 2.09
CA TYR A 206 12.55 -13.37 0.63
C TYR A 206 13.87 -12.76 0.08
N ARG A 207 14.71 -12.19 0.92
CA ARG A 207 16.00 -11.63 0.50
C ARG A 207 17.03 -12.72 0.17
N GLU A 208 16.98 -13.83 0.89
CA GLU A 208 17.95 -14.93 0.81
C GLU A 208 17.42 -16.09 -0.02
N HIS A 209 16.11 -16.33 0.02
CA HIS A 209 15.45 -17.47 -0.62
C HIS A 209 14.38 -17.01 -1.62
N LYS A 210 14.66 -17.20 -2.91
CA LYS A 210 13.78 -16.81 -4.03
C LYS A 210 12.95 -17.97 -4.60
N GLU A 211 13.23 -19.18 -4.18
CA GLU A 211 12.61 -20.40 -4.71
C GLU A 211 11.39 -20.80 -3.89
N VAL A 212 10.27 -21.06 -4.57
CA VAL A 212 9.02 -21.52 -3.93
C VAL A 212 9.22 -22.81 -3.14
N ILE A 213 10.14 -23.67 -3.56
CA ILE A 213 10.43 -24.95 -2.92
C ILE A 213 10.88 -24.76 -1.46
N PHE A 214 11.70 -23.76 -1.18
CA PHE A 214 12.12 -23.44 0.19
C PHE A 214 10.94 -23.22 1.14
N TYR A 215 9.95 -22.45 0.67
CA TYR A 215 8.76 -22.15 1.48
C TYR A 215 7.84 -23.35 1.62
N ALA A 216 7.70 -24.12 0.54
CA ALA A 216 6.89 -25.32 0.55
C ALA A 216 7.42 -26.36 1.54
N ASP A 217 8.75 -26.58 1.56
CA ASP A 217 9.41 -27.49 2.49
C ASP A 217 9.24 -27.05 3.95
N LYS A 218 9.45 -25.76 4.23
CA LYS A 218 9.23 -25.18 5.57
C LYS A 218 7.78 -25.28 6.05
N LEU A 219 6.83 -25.25 5.13
CA LEU A 219 5.40 -25.37 5.41
C LEU A 219 4.88 -26.81 5.37
N HIS A 220 5.76 -27.77 5.05
CA HIS A 220 5.44 -29.21 4.95
C HIS A 220 4.33 -29.51 3.91
N VAL A 221 4.42 -28.86 2.76
CA VAL A 221 3.52 -29.05 1.62
C VAL A 221 4.29 -29.16 0.31
N SER A 222 3.67 -29.66 -0.76
CA SER A 222 4.30 -29.63 -2.09
C SER A 222 4.30 -28.21 -2.68
N SER A 223 5.33 -27.87 -3.47
CA SER A 223 5.41 -26.58 -4.17
C SER A 223 4.21 -26.33 -5.09
N LYS A 224 3.67 -27.40 -5.69
CA LYS A 224 2.47 -27.32 -6.52
C LYS A 224 1.26 -26.93 -5.69
N TYR A 225 1.01 -27.62 -4.58
CA TYR A 225 -0.11 -27.35 -3.70
C TYR A 225 -0.02 -25.93 -3.09
N LEU A 226 1.17 -25.53 -2.64
CA LEU A 226 1.39 -24.16 -2.16
C LEU A 226 1.06 -23.13 -3.24
N SER A 227 1.50 -23.36 -4.48
CA SER A 227 1.27 -22.44 -5.59
C SER A 227 -0.21 -22.33 -5.96
N GLU A 228 -0.94 -23.43 -5.95
CA GLU A 228 -2.39 -23.45 -6.18
C GLU A 228 -3.14 -22.70 -5.08
N VAL A 229 -2.85 -23.01 -3.83
CA VAL A 229 -3.53 -22.43 -2.66
C VAL A 229 -3.26 -20.93 -2.57
N VAL A 230 -1.99 -20.49 -2.67
CA VAL A 230 -1.64 -19.06 -2.61
C VAL A 230 -2.27 -18.30 -3.76
N LYS A 231 -2.25 -18.85 -4.97
CA LYS A 231 -2.87 -18.22 -6.14
C LYS A 231 -4.39 -18.10 -6.00
N GLU A 232 -5.04 -19.16 -5.53
CA GLU A 232 -6.50 -19.18 -5.31
C GLU A 232 -6.92 -18.14 -4.26
N THR A 233 -6.15 -18.04 -3.17
CA THR A 233 -6.48 -17.18 -2.02
C THR A 233 -6.10 -15.71 -2.25
N SER A 234 -4.99 -15.45 -2.96
CA SER A 234 -4.41 -14.10 -3.10
C SER A 234 -4.46 -13.53 -4.52
N GLY A 235 -4.88 -14.33 -5.49
CA GLY A 235 -4.90 -13.95 -6.91
C GLY A 235 -3.53 -13.95 -7.60
N LYS A 236 -2.43 -14.19 -6.87
CA LYS A 236 -1.05 -14.22 -7.40
C LYS A 236 -0.32 -15.48 -6.98
N SER A 237 0.60 -15.97 -7.82
CA SER A 237 1.43 -17.11 -7.45
C SER A 237 2.46 -16.74 -6.37
N PRO A 238 2.98 -17.72 -5.58
CA PRO A 238 4.07 -17.46 -4.64
C PRO A 238 5.28 -16.79 -5.29
N LYS A 239 5.61 -17.17 -6.52
CA LYS A 239 6.73 -16.59 -7.26
C LYS A 239 6.54 -15.09 -7.52
N ASP A 240 5.32 -14.63 -7.75
CA ASP A 240 5.01 -13.22 -7.99
C ASP A 240 5.12 -12.38 -6.71
N TRP A 241 5.07 -13.05 -5.56
CA TRP A 241 5.24 -12.40 -4.25
C TRP A 241 6.70 -12.36 -3.78
N ILE A 242 7.50 -13.39 -4.08
CA ILE A 242 8.90 -13.52 -3.63
C ILE A 242 9.85 -12.56 -4.40
N ILE A 243 9.44 -12.00 -5.53
CA ILE A 243 10.26 -11.06 -6.33
C ILE A 243 10.24 -9.68 -5.71
#